data_c60a7b5e3f6565ec69d47715ae192eac
#
_entry.id   c60a7b5e3f6565ec69d47715ae192eac
#
_cell.length_a   1.000
_cell.length_b   1.000
_cell.length_c   1.000
_cell.angle_alpha   90.00
_cell.angle_beta   90.00
_cell.angle_gamma   90.00
#
_symmetry.space_group_name_H-M   'P 1'
#
loop_
_entity.id
_entity.type
_entity.pdbx_description
1 polymer ?
#
loop_
_entity_poly.entity_id
_entity_poly.type
_entity_poly.pdbx_seq_one_letter_code
_entity_poly.pdbx_strand_id
1 'polypeptide(L)'
;DQNKCVLCGRCVRGCLEVQVNGVIDVAKRGSDSFISTFNHATLKDSNCVFCGECVNVCPTGALTFKQARFKGRPWELKNTVTTCTYCGVGCQLELNVKDNKVVKVTSSEKLPGPNRGSLCIKGRFGYDFIDHPDRLTTPLIADNGGTFREASWDEALDLVAKRMETIKAKS
;
A
#
# COMPACT_ATOMS: atom_id res chain seq x y z
N ASP A 1 -15.01 -9.46 10.23
CA ASP A 1 -16.20 -10.34 10.37
C ASP A 1 -15.84 -11.53 11.25
N GLN A 2 -16.20 -11.45 12.54
CA GLN A 2 -15.88 -12.52 13.52
C GLN A 2 -16.55 -13.86 13.18
N ASN A 3 -17.68 -13.85 12.49
CA ASN A 3 -18.37 -15.08 12.10
C ASN A 3 -17.57 -15.94 11.10
N LYS A 4 -16.55 -15.37 10.48
CA LYS A 4 -15.62 -16.09 9.59
C LYS A 4 -14.33 -16.51 10.29
N CYS A 5 -14.15 -16.13 11.55
CA CYS A 5 -12.95 -16.41 12.30
C CYS A 5 -12.94 -17.86 12.80
N VAL A 6 -11.91 -18.61 12.44
CA VAL A 6 -11.68 -20.01 12.90
C VAL A 6 -10.66 -20.07 14.05
N LEU A 7 -10.36 -18.95 14.70
CA LEU A 7 -9.43 -18.84 15.83
C LEU A 7 -8.05 -19.48 15.59
N CYS A 8 -7.55 -19.46 14.35
CA CYS A 8 -6.28 -20.10 13.99
C CYS A 8 -5.04 -19.39 14.57
N GLY A 9 -5.18 -18.21 15.16
CA GLY A 9 -4.12 -17.44 15.80
C GLY A 9 -3.07 -16.82 14.87
N ARG A 10 -3.16 -17.01 13.54
CA ARG A 10 -2.16 -16.47 12.59
C ARG A 10 -2.03 -14.96 12.65
N CYS A 11 -3.14 -14.22 12.78
CA CYS A 11 -3.13 -12.77 12.88
C CYS A 11 -2.46 -12.29 14.18
N VAL A 12 -2.65 -13.00 15.30
CA VAL A 12 -1.99 -12.71 16.57
C VAL A 12 -0.48 -12.89 16.43
N ARG A 13 -0.03 -14.07 15.93
CA ARG A 13 1.39 -14.31 15.69
C ARG A 13 1.99 -13.33 14.66
N GLY A 14 1.31 -13.05 13.57
CA GLY A 14 1.76 -12.06 12.59
C GLY A 14 1.93 -10.66 13.20
N CYS A 15 1.06 -10.27 14.12
CA CYS A 15 1.17 -9.00 14.84
C CYS A 15 2.28 -9.01 15.89
N LEU A 16 2.42 -10.08 16.67
CA LEU A 16 3.36 -10.18 17.78
C LEU A 16 4.78 -10.57 17.32
N GLU A 17 4.90 -11.60 16.49
CA GLU A 17 6.21 -12.20 16.13
C GLU A 17 6.83 -11.59 14.88
N VAL A 18 6.00 -11.29 13.84
CA VAL A 18 6.50 -10.77 12.57
C VAL A 18 6.62 -9.25 12.59
N GLN A 19 5.59 -8.54 13.04
CA GLN A 19 5.59 -7.07 13.10
C GLN A 19 6.03 -6.50 14.44
N VAL A 20 6.12 -7.36 15.46
CA VAL A 20 6.54 -7.01 16.84
C VAL A 20 5.72 -5.85 17.42
N ASN A 21 4.43 -5.81 17.11
CA ASN A 21 3.53 -4.72 17.56
C ASN A 21 2.56 -5.17 18.68
N GLY A 22 2.10 -6.45 18.67
CA GLY A 22 1.35 -7.06 19.76
C GLY A 22 0.01 -6.41 20.10
N VAL A 23 -0.68 -5.80 19.12
CA VAL A 23 -1.92 -5.03 19.37
C VAL A 23 -3.16 -5.91 19.46
N ILE A 24 -3.15 -7.08 18.80
CA ILE A 24 -4.28 -8.00 18.77
C ILE A 24 -3.92 -9.31 19.44
N ASP A 25 -4.87 -9.85 20.20
CA ASP A 25 -4.73 -11.11 20.89
C ASP A 25 -6.08 -11.82 21.01
N VAL A 26 -6.09 -13.01 21.61
CA VAL A 26 -7.29 -13.76 21.93
C VAL A 26 -7.91 -13.17 23.19
N ALA A 27 -9.12 -12.65 23.06
CA ALA A 27 -9.92 -12.22 24.20
C ALA A 27 -10.83 -13.34 24.67
N LYS A 28 -11.15 -13.36 25.97
CA LYS A 28 -11.94 -14.38 26.68
C LYS A 28 -11.33 -15.79 26.57
N ARG A 29 -12.13 -16.82 26.86
CA ARG A 29 -11.72 -18.22 26.85
C ARG A 29 -12.87 -19.15 26.50
N GLY A 30 -12.56 -20.38 26.13
CA GLY A 30 -13.55 -21.39 25.74
C GLY A 30 -14.32 -20.99 24.49
N SER A 31 -15.60 -21.29 24.45
CA SER A 31 -16.50 -20.99 23.33
C SER A 31 -16.67 -19.49 23.04
N ASP A 32 -16.39 -18.63 24.04
CA ASP A 32 -16.54 -17.19 23.92
C ASP A 32 -15.28 -16.49 23.41
N SER A 33 -14.23 -17.26 23.07
CA SER A 33 -12.97 -16.71 22.59
C SER A 33 -13.15 -15.99 21.26
N PHE A 34 -12.50 -14.84 21.10
CA PHE A 34 -12.45 -14.11 19.83
C PHE A 34 -11.17 -13.26 19.75
N ILE A 35 -10.81 -12.85 18.54
CA ILE A 35 -9.66 -11.99 18.30
C ILE A 35 -10.06 -10.53 18.54
N SER A 36 -9.31 -9.83 19.38
CA SER A 36 -9.58 -8.45 19.77
C SER A 36 -8.31 -7.65 20.04
N THR A 37 -8.46 -6.35 20.15
CA THR A 37 -7.50 -5.43 20.74
C THR A 37 -7.73 -5.32 22.26
N PHE A 38 -6.82 -4.67 22.96
CA PHE A 38 -7.02 -4.33 24.36
C PHE A 38 -8.31 -3.52 24.57
N ASN A 39 -9.09 -3.86 25.60
CA ASN A 39 -10.40 -3.26 25.90
C ASN A 39 -11.40 -3.25 24.74
N HIS A 40 -11.24 -4.14 23.76
CA HIS A 40 -12.10 -4.20 22.58
C HIS A 40 -12.14 -2.89 21.77
N ALA A 41 -11.12 -2.05 21.90
CA ALA A 41 -10.97 -0.83 21.14
C ALA A 41 -10.92 -1.11 19.63
N THR A 42 -11.25 -0.13 18.80
CA THR A 42 -11.02 -0.27 17.36
C THR A 42 -9.51 -0.26 17.08
N LEU A 43 -9.08 -0.79 15.93
CA LEU A 43 -7.66 -0.72 15.55
C LEU A 43 -7.18 0.74 15.47
N LYS A 44 -8.06 1.68 15.11
CA LYS A 44 -7.75 3.11 15.05
C LYS A 44 -7.48 3.71 16.44
N ASP A 45 -8.17 3.23 17.46
CA ASP A 45 -8.08 3.73 18.83
C ASP A 45 -7.09 2.90 19.67
N SER A 46 -6.28 2.07 19.03
CA SER A 46 -5.23 1.24 19.62
C SER A 46 -3.85 1.67 19.14
N ASN A 47 -2.79 1.04 19.64
CA ASN A 47 -1.41 1.26 19.20
C ASN A 47 -1.10 0.58 17.85
N CYS A 48 -2.10 0.32 17.00
CA CYS A 48 -1.94 -0.33 15.72
C CYS A 48 -1.17 0.56 14.74
N VAL A 49 -0.09 0.01 14.15
CA VAL A 49 0.71 0.69 13.11
C VAL A 49 0.17 0.49 11.68
N PHE A 50 -1.00 -0.12 11.54
CA PHE A 50 -1.68 -0.37 10.27
C PHE A 50 -0.81 -1.05 9.19
N CYS A 51 0.10 -1.93 9.58
CA CYS A 51 0.93 -2.69 8.63
C CYS A 51 0.14 -3.65 7.75
N GLY A 52 -1.06 -4.09 8.20
CA GLY A 52 -1.93 -4.99 7.45
C GLY A 52 -1.47 -6.46 7.44
N GLU A 53 -0.48 -6.84 8.26
CA GLU A 53 -0.01 -8.22 8.31
C GLU A 53 -1.10 -9.20 8.77
N CYS A 54 -1.88 -8.82 9.78
CA CYS A 54 -3.01 -9.60 10.25
C CYS A 54 -4.06 -9.90 9.15
N VAL A 55 -4.24 -9.01 8.22
CA VAL A 55 -5.10 -9.21 7.03
C VAL A 55 -4.44 -10.13 6.02
N ASN A 56 -3.12 -9.96 5.81
CA ASN A 56 -2.33 -10.73 4.85
C ASN A 56 -2.34 -12.24 5.20
N VAL A 57 -2.24 -12.57 6.49
CA VAL A 57 -2.16 -13.96 6.95
C VAL A 57 -3.52 -14.60 7.29
N CYS A 58 -4.62 -13.85 7.22
CA CYS A 58 -5.96 -14.37 7.54
C CYS A 58 -6.47 -15.34 6.47
N PRO A 59 -6.68 -16.64 6.77
CA PRO A 59 -7.04 -17.63 5.76
C PRO A 59 -8.51 -17.61 5.37
N THR A 60 -9.38 -17.02 6.22
CA THR A 60 -10.83 -17.10 6.03
C THR A 60 -11.46 -15.78 5.59
N GLY A 61 -10.68 -14.70 5.51
CA GLY A 61 -11.20 -13.37 5.22
C GLY A 61 -12.05 -12.78 6.36
N ALA A 62 -11.86 -13.25 7.60
CA ALA A 62 -12.39 -12.58 8.78
C ALA A 62 -11.82 -11.16 8.90
N LEU A 63 -10.55 -11.00 8.53
CA LEU A 63 -9.88 -9.71 8.32
C LEU A 63 -9.68 -9.50 6.82
N THR A 64 -10.05 -8.33 6.30
CA THR A 64 -9.98 -8.02 4.87
C THR A 64 -9.49 -6.60 4.64
N PHE A 65 -8.87 -6.36 3.49
CA PHE A 65 -8.53 -5.02 3.04
C PHE A 65 -9.79 -4.21 2.72
N LYS A 66 -10.10 -3.20 3.53
CA LYS A 66 -11.30 -2.38 3.33
C LYS A 66 -11.33 -1.72 1.94
N GLN A 67 -10.19 -1.22 1.47
CA GLN A 67 -10.05 -0.57 0.17
C GLN A 67 -10.33 -1.51 -1.01
N ALA A 68 -10.00 -2.81 -0.87
CA ALA A 68 -10.15 -3.81 -1.91
C ALA A 68 -11.46 -4.61 -1.84
N ARG A 69 -12.24 -4.38 -0.77
CA ARG A 69 -13.44 -5.17 -0.51
C ARG A 69 -14.45 -5.02 -1.64
N PHE A 70 -14.88 -6.16 -2.22
CA PHE A 70 -15.82 -6.26 -3.34
C PHE A 70 -15.36 -5.68 -4.69
N LYS A 71 -14.09 -5.30 -4.84
CA LYS A 71 -13.57 -4.74 -6.10
C LYS A 71 -13.06 -5.79 -7.10
N GLY A 72 -12.81 -7.01 -6.68
CA GLY A 72 -12.36 -8.08 -7.55
C GLY A 72 -12.16 -9.40 -6.83
N ARG A 73 -12.30 -10.50 -7.57
CA ARG A 73 -11.98 -11.86 -7.12
C ARG A 73 -10.51 -12.17 -7.42
N PRO A 74 -9.84 -13.07 -6.66
CA PRO A 74 -8.42 -13.38 -6.91
C PRO A 74 -8.09 -13.76 -8.35
N TRP A 75 -8.97 -14.48 -9.02
CA TRP A 75 -8.78 -14.93 -10.41
C TRP A 75 -9.06 -13.84 -11.48
N GLU A 76 -9.64 -12.71 -11.08
CA GLU A 76 -9.85 -11.55 -11.96
C GLU A 76 -8.67 -10.56 -11.90
N LEU A 77 -7.75 -10.76 -10.96
CA LEU A 77 -6.66 -9.83 -10.70
C LEU A 77 -5.39 -10.26 -11.44
N LYS A 78 -4.80 -9.32 -12.15
CA LYS A 78 -3.44 -9.47 -12.71
C LYS A 78 -2.44 -8.97 -11.69
N ASN A 79 -1.48 -9.82 -11.31
CA ASN A 79 -0.43 -9.46 -10.37
C ASN A 79 0.81 -8.97 -11.10
N THR A 80 1.32 -7.82 -10.70
CA THR A 80 2.55 -7.23 -11.23
C THR A 80 3.50 -6.94 -10.07
N VAL A 81 4.68 -7.56 -10.09
CA VAL A 81 5.72 -7.32 -9.08
C VAL A 81 6.43 -6.01 -9.38
N THR A 82 6.65 -5.21 -8.36
CA THR A 82 7.38 -3.94 -8.46
C THR A 82 8.02 -3.57 -7.12
N THR A 83 8.86 -2.56 -7.14
CA THR A 83 9.48 -2.00 -5.94
C THR A 83 8.63 -0.88 -5.38
N CYS A 84 8.50 -0.82 -4.05
CA CYS A 84 7.81 0.24 -3.35
C CYS A 84 8.48 1.60 -3.60
N THR A 85 7.69 2.63 -3.90
CA THR A 85 8.19 3.96 -4.27
C THR A 85 8.40 4.90 -3.09
N TYR A 86 8.10 4.48 -1.85
CA TYR A 86 8.05 5.40 -0.71
C TYR A 86 9.38 5.66 -0.03
N CYS A 87 10.25 4.67 0.08
CA CYS A 87 11.52 4.86 0.79
C CYS A 87 12.63 3.94 0.26
N GLY A 88 13.87 4.19 0.70
CA GLY A 88 15.08 3.49 0.26
C GLY A 88 15.21 2.04 0.70
N VAL A 89 14.28 1.50 1.50
CA VAL A 89 14.27 0.06 1.85
C VAL A 89 14.11 -0.82 0.62
N GLY A 90 13.40 -0.35 -0.42
CA GLY A 90 13.22 -1.11 -1.66
C GLY A 90 12.35 -2.35 -1.53
N CYS A 91 11.34 -2.31 -0.65
CA CYS A 91 10.41 -3.42 -0.46
C CYS A 91 9.80 -3.88 -1.78
N GLN A 92 9.79 -5.19 -2.02
CA GLN A 92 9.10 -5.78 -3.16
C GLN A 92 7.63 -6.00 -2.82
N LEU A 93 6.76 -5.61 -3.73
CA LEU A 93 5.32 -5.71 -3.59
C LEU A 93 4.66 -6.16 -4.90
N GLU A 94 3.45 -6.67 -4.79
CA GLU A 94 2.61 -7.05 -5.92
C GLU A 94 1.43 -6.10 -6.03
N LEU A 95 1.34 -5.40 -7.14
CA LEU A 95 0.15 -4.67 -7.53
C LEU A 95 -0.88 -5.66 -8.07
N ASN A 96 -2.02 -5.76 -7.41
CA ASN A 96 -3.14 -6.57 -7.87
C ASN A 96 -4.09 -5.67 -8.65
N VAL A 97 -4.10 -5.81 -9.97
CA VAL A 97 -4.74 -4.90 -10.92
C VAL A 97 -5.96 -5.55 -11.55
N LYS A 98 -7.07 -4.81 -11.65
CA LYS A 98 -8.25 -5.13 -12.42
C LYS A 98 -8.68 -3.90 -13.22
N ASP A 99 -9.00 -4.07 -14.50
CA ASP A 99 -9.47 -3.00 -15.39
C ASP A 99 -8.53 -1.77 -15.36
N ASN A 100 -7.22 -2.04 -15.41
CA ASN A 100 -6.13 -1.06 -15.35
C ASN A 100 -6.10 -0.20 -14.07
N LYS A 101 -6.77 -0.63 -12.99
CA LYS A 101 -6.76 0.04 -11.67
C LYS A 101 -6.18 -0.86 -10.61
N VAL A 102 -5.39 -0.29 -9.71
CA VAL A 102 -4.83 -1.02 -8.56
C VAL A 102 -5.93 -1.25 -7.53
N VAL A 103 -6.28 -2.51 -7.30
CA VAL A 103 -7.32 -2.92 -6.35
C VAL A 103 -6.76 -3.07 -4.95
N LYS A 104 -5.57 -3.68 -4.83
CA LYS A 104 -4.86 -3.87 -3.57
C LYS A 104 -3.37 -4.07 -3.82
N VAL A 105 -2.59 -3.92 -2.77
CA VAL A 105 -1.16 -4.26 -2.76
C VAL A 105 -0.93 -5.41 -1.78
N THR A 106 -0.21 -6.43 -2.24
CA THR A 106 0.23 -7.57 -1.44
C THR A 106 1.74 -7.72 -1.50
N SER A 107 2.29 -8.57 -0.67
CA SER A 107 3.68 -9.02 -0.73
C SER A 107 3.74 -10.43 -0.18
N SER A 108 4.75 -11.19 -0.58
CA SER A 108 4.97 -12.54 -0.07
C SER A 108 6.46 -12.79 0.15
N GLU A 109 6.81 -13.78 0.97
CA GLU A 109 8.19 -14.20 1.21
C GLU A 109 8.87 -14.75 -0.06
N LYS A 110 8.09 -15.10 -1.08
CA LYS A 110 8.58 -15.59 -2.38
C LYS A 110 9.14 -14.48 -3.26
N LEU A 111 8.82 -13.22 -2.98
CA LEU A 111 9.35 -12.10 -3.74
C LEU A 111 10.79 -11.80 -3.33
N PRO A 112 11.68 -11.52 -4.29
CA PRO A 112 13.02 -11.07 -3.98
C PRO A 112 12.95 -9.68 -3.32
N GLY A 113 13.56 -9.52 -2.15
CA GLY A 113 13.58 -8.21 -1.50
C GLY A 113 13.80 -8.29 0.00
N PRO A 114 14.19 -7.18 0.61
CA PRO A 114 14.56 -7.14 2.03
C PRO A 114 13.37 -7.31 2.97
N ASN A 115 12.16 -7.06 2.49
CA ASN A 115 10.95 -7.01 3.31
C ASN A 115 10.33 -8.39 3.62
N ARG A 116 10.76 -9.48 2.98
CA ARG A 116 10.30 -10.85 3.24
C ARG A 116 8.77 -10.97 3.39
N GLY A 117 8.01 -10.32 2.51
CA GLY A 117 6.54 -10.32 2.55
C GLY A 117 5.89 -9.28 3.46
N SER A 118 6.64 -8.67 4.36
CA SER A 118 6.12 -7.61 5.24
C SER A 118 6.09 -6.25 4.53
N LEU A 119 5.09 -5.44 4.83
CA LEU A 119 4.96 -4.07 4.33
C LEU A 119 4.53 -3.14 5.46
N CYS A 120 4.98 -1.90 5.41
CA CYS A 120 4.45 -0.85 6.27
C CYS A 120 3.12 -0.32 5.71
N ILE A 121 2.46 0.56 6.47
CA ILE A 121 1.19 1.20 6.08
C ILE A 121 1.27 1.85 4.68
N LYS A 122 2.36 2.56 4.38
CA LYS A 122 2.51 3.25 3.09
C LYS A 122 2.57 2.28 1.92
N GLY A 123 3.44 1.25 2.00
CA GLY A 123 3.58 0.26 0.96
C GLY A 123 2.33 -0.57 0.73
N ARG A 124 1.57 -0.86 1.80
CA ARG A 124 0.38 -1.72 1.71
C ARG A 124 -0.89 -0.97 1.31
N PHE A 125 -1.07 0.26 1.76
CA PHE A 125 -2.33 0.99 1.62
C PHE A 125 -2.21 2.32 0.88
N GLY A 126 -1.01 2.87 0.70
CA GLY A 126 -0.81 4.18 0.11
C GLY A 126 -0.69 4.17 -1.42
N TYR A 127 -1.52 3.42 -2.14
CA TYR A 127 -1.46 3.29 -3.59
C TYR A 127 -2.53 4.10 -4.34
N ASP A 128 -3.43 4.76 -3.66
CA ASP A 128 -4.52 5.58 -4.22
C ASP A 128 -4.03 6.77 -5.04
N PHE A 129 -2.79 7.26 -4.80
CA PHE A 129 -2.20 8.31 -5.62
C PHE A 129 -1.99 7.91 -7.10
N ILE A 130 -1.93 6.60 -7.39
CA ILE A 130 -1.69 6.09 -8.75
C ILE A 130 -2.83 6.47 -9.69
N ASP A 131 -4.07 6.33 -9.21
CA ASP A 131 -5.30 6.59 -9.97
C ASP A 131 -6.05 7.85 -9.48
N HIS A 132 -5.35 8.75 -8.74
CA HIS A 132 -5.99 9.96 -8.21
C HIS A 132 -6.35 10.93 -9.33
N PRO A 133 -7.55 11.55 -9.30
CA PRO A 133 -7.98 12.50 -10.34
C PRO A 133 -7.03 13.69 -10.52
N ASP A 134 -6.41 14.16 -9.43
CA ASP A 134 -5.50 15.30 -9.45
C ASP A 134 -4.06 14.92 -9.85
N ARG A 135 -3.83 13.65 -10.22
CA ARG A 135 -2.51 13.22 -10.68
C ARG A 135 -2.18 13.88 -12.02
N LEU A 136 -1.03 14.54 -12.09
CA LEU A 136 -0.51 15.07 -13.35
C LEU A 136 -0.18 13.94 -14.32
N THR A 137 -0.80 13.97 -15.49
CA THR A 137 -0.61 12.99 -16.57
C THR A 137 0.15 13.57 -17.77
N THR A 138 0.26 14.90 -17.83
CA THR A 138 1.00 15.64 -18.84
C THR A 138 1.99 16.60 -18.18
N PRO A 139 3.11 16.93 -18.85
CA PRO A 139 4.01 17.98 -18.36
C PRO A 139 3.30 19.33 -18.25
N LEU A 140 3.67 20.12 -17.26
CA LEU A 140 3.18 21.49 -17.10
C LEU A 140 4.34 22.45 -17.21
N ILE A 141 4.18 23.52 -18.01
CA ILE A 141 5.13 24.62 -18.13
C ILE A 141 4.54 25.87 -17.49
N ALA A 142 5.30 26.49 -16.59
CA ALA A 142 4.91 27.76 -16.00
C ALA A 142 5.14 28.91 -16.99
N ASP A 143 4.12 29.70 -17.23
CA ASP A 143 4.21 30.96 -17.96
C ASP A 143 4.85 32.07 -17.06
N ASN A 144 5.26 33.18 -17.67
CA ASN A 144 5.89 34.29 -16.96
C ASN A 144 5.05 34.90 -15.84
N GLY A 145 3.74 34.63 -15.81
CA GLY A 145 2.80 35.04 -14.75
C GLY A 145 2.61 34.01 -13.63
N GLY A 146 3.33 32.87 -13.66
CA GLY A 146 3.18 31.80 -12.68
C GLY A 146 1.98 30.87 -12.91
N THR A 147 1.25 31.03 -14.01
CA THR A 147 0.18 30.14 -14.41
C THR A 147 0.76 28.93 -15.14
N PHE A 148 0.31 27.72 -14.81
CA PHE A 148 0.73 26.50 -15.48
C PHE A 148 -0.17 26.19 -16.68
N ARG A 149 0.47 25.81 -17.80
CA ARG A 149 -0.21 25.26 -18.98
C ARG A 149 0.28 23.86 -19.30
N GLU A 150 -0.57 23.05 -19.91
CA GLU A 150 -0.17 21.74 -20.42
C GLU A 150 0.81 21.90 -21.60
N ALA A 151 1.75 20.97 -21.71
CA ALA A 151 2.76 20.92 -22.75
C ALA A 151 3.01 19.46 -23.18
N SER A 152 3.58 19.27 -24.37
CA SER A 152 4.08 17.97 -24.78
C SER A 152 5.39 17.64 -24.05
N TRP A 153 5.77 16.36 -24.02
CA TRP A 153 7.06 15.93 -23.48
C TRP A 153 8.23 16.54 -24.24
N ASP A 154 8.14 16.63 -25.57
CA ASP A 154 9.18 17.20 -26.42
C ASP A 154 9.37 18.70 -26.08
N GLU A 155 8.30 19.48 -26.00
CA GLU A 155 8.35 20.88 -25.63
C GLU A 155 8.97 21.09 -24.23
N ALA A 156 8.56 20.28 -23.25
CA ALA A 156 9.07 20.39 -21.87
C ALA A 156 10.55 20.04 -21.79
N LEU A 157 10.99 18.98 -22.46
CA LEU A 157 12.39 18.56 -22.50
C LEU A 157 13.27 19.58 -23.23
N ASP A 158 12.82 20.13 -24.35
CA ASP A 158 13.51 21.18 -25.09
C ASP A 158 13.71 22.45 -24.26
N LEU A 159 12.67 22.82 -23.50
CA LEU A 159 12.77 23.96 -22.58
C LEU A 159 13.83 23.74 -21.52
N VAL A 160 13.84 22.54 -20.91
CA VAL A 160 14.84 22.17 -19.88
C VAL A 160 16.24 22.17 -20.48
N ALA A 161 16.45 21.55 -21.65
CA ALA A 161 17.73 21.50 -22.32
C ALA A 161 18.28 22.92 -22.63
N LYS A 162 17.46 23.78 -23.26
CA LYS A 162 17.84 25.18 -23.56
C LYS A 162 18.21 25.99 -22.32
N ARG A 163 17.48 25.80 -21.21
CA ARG A 163 17.80 26.48 -19.96
C ARG A 163 19.12 25.98 -19.36
N MET A 164 19.39 24.68 -19.39
CA MET A 164 20.64 24.09 -18.94
C MET A 164 21.85 24.61 -19.75
N GLU A 165 21.71 24.65 -21.10
CA GLU A 165 22.74 25.22 -21.97
C GLU A 165 23.03 26.71 -21.66
N THR A 166 21.98 27.50 -21.44
CA THR A 166 22.11 28.93 -21.08
C THR A 166 22.83 29.13 -19.76
N ILE A 167 22.55 28.28 -18.76
CA ILE A 167 23.24 28.34 -17.45
C ILE A 167 24.69 27.94 -17.60
N LYS A 168 24.98 26.85 -18.33
CA LYS A 168 26.34 26.38 -18.59
C LYS A 168 27.20 27.43 -19.32
N ALA A 169 26.59 28.18 -20.25
CA ALA A 169 27.31 29.23 -20.98
C ALA A 169 27.63 30.47 -20.15
N LYS A 170 26.97 30.64 -18.97
CA LYS A 170 27.21 31.78 -18.05
C LYS A 170 28.15 31.42 -16.89
N SER A 171 28.48 30.15 -16.71
CA SER A 171 29.37 29.61 -15.69
C SER A 171 30.78 29.46 -16.22
#